data_9f2d519c73fa678497bb1f0f5303d222
#
_entry.id   9f2d519c73fa678497bb1f0f5303d222
#
_cell.length_a   1.000
_cell.length_b   1.000
_cell.length_c   1.000
_cell.angle_alpha   90.00
_cell.angle_beta   90.00
_cell.angle_gamma   90.00
#
_symmetry.space_group_name_H-M   'P 1'
#
loop_
_entity.id
_entity.type
_entity.pdbx_description
1 polymer ?
#
loop_
_entity_poly.entity_id
_entity_poly.type
_entity_poly.pdbx_seq_one_letter_code
_entity_poly.pdbx_strand_id
1 'polypeptide(L)'
;QFNLNTLEKGFATTIKYTVKFCMKNNMKMIFAWKRDKKKETEAFSDEWNFYKRYLTRDEMEYLLKNSFEKKDRHMSYKSLFQSKIVVATYSTLLREFLGTGGKILSCNMTKSDIFDFPLNGICSIKDCTFDEFEKQLLNILNMSHNDYFEKLGKDKNYLMEYEKNNSSIEIIKNKLDILLKDKII
;
A
#
# COMPACT_ATOMS: atom_id res chain seq x y z
N GLN A 1 -10.77 -18.20 16.60
CA GLN A 1 -11.87 -17.21 16.49
C GLN A 1 -11.29 -15.89 15.99
N PHE A 2 -11.73 -15.42 14.83
CA PHE A 2 -11.35 -14.12 14.27
C PHE A 2 -11.92 -13.02 15.19
N ASN A 3 -11.04 -12.27 15.84
CA ASN A 3 -11.45 -11.13 16.65
C ASN A 3 -11.49 -9.87 15.75
N LEU A 4 -12.68 -9.49 15.29
CA LEU A 4 -12.89 -8.33 14.42
C LEU A 4 -12.28 -7.04 15.00
N ASN A 5 -12.36 -6.85 16.32
CA ASN A 5 -11.78 -5.68 16.99
C ASN A 5 -10.24 -5.63 16.84
N THR A 6 -9.57 -6.78 16.88
CA THR A 6 -8.11 -6.86 16.69
C THR A 6 -7.73 -6.52 15.24
N LEU A 7 -8.51 -6.98 14.27
CA LEU A 7 -8.31 -6.65 12.86
C LEU A 7 -8.50 -5.16 12.59
N GLU A 8 -9.62 -4.58 13.03
CA GLU A 8 -9.91 -3.16 12.89
C GLU A 8 -8.80 -2.30 13.49
N LYS A 9 -8.38 -2.62 14.73
CA LYS A 9 -7.29 -1.94 15.39
C LYS A 9 -5.97 -2.05 14.62
N GLY A 10 -5.68 -3.20 14.03
CA GLY A 10 -4.49 -3.41 13.21
C GLY A 10 -4.48 -2.50 11.98
N PHE A 11 -5.58 -2.44 11.24
CA PHE A 11 -5.71 -1.53 10.08
C PHE A 11 -5.57 -0.06 10.49
N ALA A 12 -6.23 0.34 11.58
CA ALA A 12 -6.16 1.70 12.10
C ALA A 12 -4.73 2.06 12.56
N THR A 13 -3.99 1.12 13.13
CA THR A 13 -2.61 1.34 13.60
C THR A 13 -1.68 1.74 12.47
N THR A 14 -1.77 1.11 11.30
CA THR A 14 -0.97 1.49 10.12
C THR A 14 -1.19 2.96 9.75
N ILE A 15 -2.44 3.40 9.67
CA ILE A 15 -2.78 4.80 9.36
C ILE A 15 -2.30 5.73 10.46
N LYS A 16 -2.56 5.40 11.71
CA LYS A 16 -2.13 6.18 12.87
C LYS A 16 -0.61 6.39 12.90
N TYR A 17 0.17 5.34 12.65
CA TYR A 17 1.63 5.41 12.61
C TYR A 17 2.09 6.28 11.44
N THR A 18 1.47 6.15 10.26
CA THR A 18 1.81 6.97 9.10
C THR A 18 1.51 8.46 9.35
N VAL A 19 0.34 8.78 9.91
CA VAL A 19 -0.03 10.17 10.26
C VAL A 19 0.96 10.72 11.29
N LYS A 20 1.18 9.99 12.40
CA LYS A 20 2.11 10.39 13.45
C LYS A 20 3.53 10.63 12.93
N PHE A 21 4.01 9.74 12.04
CA PHE A 21 5.31 9.87 11.38
C PHE A 21 5.40 11.14 10.55
N CYS A 22 4.40 11.41 9.70
CA CYS A 22 4.38 12.58 8.84
C CYS A 22 4.28 13.88 9.65
N MET A 23 3.46 13.91 10.70
CA MET A 23 3.38 15.06 11.61
C MET A 23 4.71 15.34 12.31
N LYS A 24 5.34 14.30 12.89
CA LYS A 24 6.61 14.39 13.62
C LYS A 24 7.75 14.88 12.73
N ASN A 25 7.81 14.41 11.49
CA ASN A 25 8.90 14.67 10.56
C ASN A 25 8.59 15.81 9.56
N ASN A 26 7.48 16.52 9.74
CA ASN A 26 7.01 17.59 8.84
C ASN A 26 6.99 17.14 7.36
N MET A 27 6.54 15.93 7.12
CA MET A 27 6.51 15.34 5.78
C MET A 27 5.13 15.47 5.15
N LYS A 28 5.10 15.76 3.85
CA LYS A 28 3.86 15.78 3.09
C LYS A 28 3.31 14.37 2.94
N MET A 29 2.03 14.19 3.24
CA MET A 29 1.29 12.94 3.10
C MET A 29 0.21 13.09 2.03
N ILE A 30 -0.11 12.00 1.34
CA ILE A 30 -1.31 11.89 0.49
C ILE A 30 -2.14 10.73 1.05
N PHE A 31 -3.35 11.02 1.52
CA PHE A 31 -4.26 9.99 1.98
C PHE A 31 -5.35 9.74 0.93
N ALA A 32 -5.42 8.50 0.45
CA ALA A 32 -6.40 8.07 -0.55
C ALA A 32 -7.58 7.35 0.13
N TRP A 33 -8.73 8.03 0.21
CA TRP A 33 -9.97 7.41 0.68
C TRP A 33 -10.38 6.26 -0.24
N LYS A 34 -10.85 5.18 0.33
CA LYS A 34 -11.44 4.08 -0.43
C LYS A 34 -12.77 4.48 -1.06
N ARG A 35 -13.54 5.32 -0.35
CA ARG A 35 -14.86 5.79 -0.76
C ARG A 35 -14.83 7.26 -1.18
N ASP A 36 -15.80 7.65 -1.98
CA ASP A 36 -15.92 9.03 -2.45
C ASP A 36 -16.64 9.88 -1.39
N LYS A 37 -15.91 10.84 -0.83
CA LYS A 37 -16.44 11.77 0.19
C LYS A 37 -17.65 12.56 -0.30
N LYS A 38 -17.70 12.90 -1.59
CA LYS A 38 -18.78 13.75 -2.15
C LYS A 38 -20.11 13.02 -2.27
N LYS A 39 -20.10 11.69 -2.22
CA LYS A 39 -21.32 10.89 -2.39
C LYS A 39 -22.10 10.67 -1.10
N GLU A 40 -21.60 11.15 0.05
CA GLU A 40 -22.21 10.98 1.39
C GLU A 40 -22.92 9.63 1.57
N THR A 41 -22.30 8.58 1.04
CA THR A 41 -22.84 7.24 1.14
C THR A 41 -22.62 6.68 2.55
N GLU A 42 -23.50 5.78 2.99
CA GLU A 42 -23.34 5.01 4.22
C GLU A 42 -21.93 4.42 4.34
N ALA A 43 -21.41 3.85 3.25
CA ALA A 43 -20.06 3.30 3.19
C ALA A 43 -18.93 4.33 3.43
N PHE A 44 -19.13 5.61 3.08
CA PHE A 44 -18.19 6.67 3.43
C PHE A 44 -18.32 7.05 4.92
N SER A 45 -19.54 7.12 5.44
CA SER A 45 -19.79 7.37 6.86
C SER A 45 -19.12 6.29 7.73
N ASP A 46 -19.16 5.03 7.32
CA ASP A 46 -18.49 3.93 8.02
C ASP A 46 -16.97 4.09 8.01
N GLU A 47 -16.37 4.41 6.85
CA GLU A 47 -14.94 4.65 6.74
C GLU A 47 -14.51 5.86 7.57
N TRP A 48 -15.28 6.94 7.56
CA TRP A 48 -15.06 8.13 8.38
C TRP A 48 -15.12 7.82 9.88
N ASN A 49 -16.19 7.13 10.32
CA ASN A 49 -16.40 6.76 11.70
C ASN A 49 -15.34 5.77 12.19
N PHE A 50 -14.85 4.90 11.29
CA PHE A 50 -13.74 4.03 11.58
C PHE A 50 -12.49 4.82 11.98
N TYR A 51 -12.02 5.75 11.15
CA TYR A 51 -10.83 6.54 11.48
C TYR A 51 -11.03 7.43 12.70
N LYS A 52 -12.21 8.04 12.85
CA LYS A 52 -12.55 8.88 14.01
C LYS A 52 -12.48 8.13 15.35
N ARG A 53 -12.69 6.83 15.34
CA ARG A 53 -12.56 6.00 16.57
C ARG A 53 -11.12 5.80 17.03
N TYR A 54 -10.16 5.84 16.10
CA TYR A 54 -8.77 5.43 16.36
C TYR A 54 -7.76 6.59 16.31
N LEU A 55 -8.09 7.67 15.64
CA LEU A 55 -7.24 8.85 15.52
C LEU A 55 -7.67 9.93 16.53
N THR A 56 -6.69 10.68 17.03
CA THR A 56 -6.95 11.88 17.81
C THR A 56 -7.54 12.97 16.91
N ARG A 57 -8.05 14.05 17.51
CA ARG A 57 -8.57 15.20 16.75
C ARG A 57 -7.50 15.76 15.80
N ASP A 58 -6.30 16.01 16.30
CA ASP A 58 -5.19 16.58 15.52
C ASP A 58 -4.74 15.65 14.38
N GLU A 59 -4.67 14.34 14.65
CA GLU A 59 -4.38 13.32 13.64
C GLU A 59 -5.47 13.28 12.54
N MET A 60 -6.74 13.41 12.93
CA MET A 60 -7.86 13.48 11.97
C MET A 60 -7.81 14.76 11.13
N GLU A 61 -7.55 15.92 11.74
CA GLU A 61 -7.40 17.20 11.02
C GLU A 61 -6.24 17.14 10.03
N TYR A 62 -5.11 16.55 10.44
CA TYR A 62 -3.96 16.33 9.56
C TYR A 62 -4.30 15.41 8.39
N LEU A 63 -4.95 14.28 8.65
CA LEU A 63 -5.39 13.33 7.64
C LEU A 63 -6.33 13.98 6.62
N LEU A 64 -7.29 14.79 7.07
CA LEU A 64 -8.23 15.50 6.20
C LEU A 64 -7.55 16.54 5.33
N LYS A 65 -6.64 17.34 5.90
CA LYS A 65 -5.87 18.34 5.17
C LYS A 65 -5.02 17.70 4.06
N ASN A 66 -4.55 16.46 4.26
CA ASN A 66 -3.70 15.72 3.36
C ASN A 66 -4.45 14.64 2.57
N SER A 67 -5.78 14.65 2.62
CA SER A 67 -6.59 13.69 1.87
C SER A 67 -6.85 14.18 0.45
N PHE A 68 -6.97 13.21 -0.44
CA PHE A 68 -7.28 13.43 -1.84
C PHE A 68 -8.79 13.33 -2.06
N GLU A 69 -9.38 14.32 -2.73
CA GLU A 69 -10.75 14.16 -3.25
C GLU A 69 -10.72 13.19 -4.45
N LYS A 70 -11.47 12.11 -4.35
CA LYS A 70 -11.58 11.13 -5.44
C LYS A 70 -12.45 11.69 -6.56
N LYS A 71 -11.82 12.30 -7.56
CA LYS A 71 -12.51 12.92 -8.73
C LYS A 71 -12.75 11.93 -9.87
N ASP A 72 -11.92 10.90 -9.97
CA ASP A 72 -12.02 9.87 -11.01
C ASP A 72 -11.50 8.51 -10.53
N ARG A 73 -11.71 7.44 -11.35
CA ARG A 73 -11.29 6.08 -11.03
C ARG A 73 -9.76 5.91 -10.92
N HIS A 74 -8.99 6.80 -11.53
CA HIS A 74 -7.53 6.70 -11.61
C HIS A 74 -6.81 7.52 -10.54
N MET A 75 -7.54 8.20 -9.65
CA MET A 75 -6.93 9.07 -8.64
C MET A 75 -5.99 8.31 -7.69
N SER A 76 -6.32 7.06 -7.35
CA SER A 76 -5.43 6.22 -6.53
C SER A 76 -4.08 6.01 -7.22
N TYR A 77 -4.08 5.71 -8.52
CA TYR A 77 -2.84 5.56 -9.30
C TYR A 77 -2.07 6.88 -9.42
N LYS A 78 -2.75 8.00 -9.68
CA LYS A 78 -2.10 9.32 -9.69
C LYS A 78 -1.39 9.61 -8.36
N SER A 79 -2.03 9.28 -7.24
CA SER A 79 -1.45 9.43 -5.90
C SER A 79 -0.22 8.54 -5.70
N LEU A 80 -0.26 7.29 -6.17
CA LEU A 80 0.87 6.37 -6.12
C LEU A 80 2.09 6.94 -6.83
N PHE A 81 1.94 7.36 -8.10
CA PHE A 81 3.04 7.87 -8.91
C PHE A 81 3.59 9.23 -8.47
N GLN A 82 2.87 9.96 -7.61
CA GLN A 82 3.33 11.18 -6.96
C GLN A 82 4.05 10.93 -5.63
N SER A 83 4.03 9.69 -5.13
CA SER A 83 4.55 9.33 -3.82
C SER A 83 5.97 8.77 -3.91
N LYS A 84 6.85 9.17 -2.97
CA LYS A 84 8.19 8.57 -2.83
C LYS A 84 8.12 7.15 -2.28
N ILE A 85 7.09 6.86 -1.47
CA ILE A 85 6.81 5.57 -0.88
C ILE A 85 5.31 5.43 -0.66
N VAL A 86 4.80 4.21 -0.78
CA VAL A 86 3.40 3.88 -0.45
C VAL A 86 3.37 2.98 0.77
N VAL A 87 2.56 3.37 1.75
CA VAL A 87 2.36 2.62 3.00
C VAL A 87 0.91 2.14 3.05
N ALA A 88 0.71 0.85 3.25
CA ALA A 88 -0.62 0.27 3.47
C ALA A 88 -0.53 -1.07 4.19
N THR A 89 -1.65 -1.61 4.67
CA THR A 89 -1.68 -2.94 5.27
C THR A 89 -1.77 -4.01 4.19
N TYR A 90 -2.91 -4.18 3.57
CA TYR A 90 -3.15 -5.21 2.56
C TYR A 90 -3.84 -4.58 1.35
N SER A 91 -3.09 -4.37 0.28
CA SER A 91 -3.61 -3.72 -0.91
C SER A 91 -2.96 -4.26 -2.19
N THR A 92 -3.76 -4.56 -3.19
CA THR A 92 -3.27 -4.90 -4.54
C THR A 92 -2.43 -3.77 -5.13
N LEU A 93 -2.75 -2.52 -4.80
CA LEU A 93 -1.98 -1.36 -5.24
C LEU A 93 -0.52 -1.37 -4.79
N LEU A 94 -0.21 -1.99 -3.63
CA LEU A 94 1.20 -2.17 -3.22
C LEU A 94 1.96 -3.04 -4.21
N ARG A 95 1.35 -4.14 -4.65
CA ARG A 95 1.96 -5.07 -5.62
C ARG A 95 2.16 -4.39 -6.97
N GLU A 96 1.15 -3.68 -7.44
CA GLU A 96 1.18 -2.95 -8.70
C GLU A 96 2.25 -1.85 -8.67
N PHE A 97 2.30 -1.06 -7.61
CA PHE A 97 3.29 0.01 -7.46
C PHE A 97 4.72 -0.54 -7.35
N LEU A 98 4.92 -1.62 -6.58
CA LEU A 98 6.21 -2.29 -6.48
C LEU A 98 6.65 -2.84 -7.86
N GLY A 99 5.74 -3.48 -8.61
CA GLY A 99 6.00 -4.00 -9.95
C GLY A 99 6.38 -2.92 -10.96
N THR A 100 5.87 -1.70 -10.81
CA THR A 100 6.26 -0.54 -11.65
C THR A 100 7.55 0.17 -11.18
N GLY A 101 8.24 -0.37 -10.19
CA GLY A 101 9.48 0.19 -9.67
C GLY A 101 9.30 1.14 -8.49
N GLY A 102 8.12 1.20 -7.88
CA GLY A 102 7.86 2.05 -6.72
C GLY A 102 8.33 1.43 -5.41
N LYS A 103 8.70 2.26 -4.43
CA LYS A 103 9.03 1.81 -3.07
C LYS A 103 7.77 1.69 -2.23
N ILE A 104 7.64 0.60 -1.49
CA ILE A 104 6.50 0.33 -0.60
C ILE A 104 6.95 -0.03 0.81
N LEU A 105 6.05 0.15 1.77
CA LEU A 105 6.09 -0.50 3.07
C LEU A 105 4.72 -1.10 3.39
N SER A 106 4.62 -2.41 3.32
CA SER A 106 3.44 -3.14 3.77
C SER A 106 3.49 -3.35 5.26
N CYS A 107 2.44 -2.96 5.97
CA CYS A 107 2.39 -3.00 7.43
C CYS A 107 1.26 -3.92 7.89
N ASN A 108 1.57 -5.09 8.43
CA ASN A 108 0.57 -5.96 9.04
C ASN A 108 0.58 -5.82 10.56
N MET A 109 -0.36 -5.07 11.11
CA MET A 109 -0.58 -4.87 12.55
C MET A 109 -1.81 -5.65 13.06
N THR A 110 -2.31 -6.61 12.26
CA THR A 110 -3.59 -7.29 12.54
C THR A 110 -3.43 -8.56 13.36
N LYS A 111 -2.21 -9.01 13.61
CA LYS A 111 -1.89 -10.31 14.24
C LYS A 111 -2.45 -11.52 13.47
N SER A 112 -2.76 -11.35 12.18
CA SER A 112 -3.26 -12.40 11.30
C SER A 112 -2.40 -12.50 10.06
N ASP A 113 -1.87 -13.69 9.81
CA ASP A 113 -0.96 -13.97 8.67
C ASP A 113 -1.65 -13.81 7.31
N ILE A 114 -2.99 -13.82 7.27
CA ILE A 114 -3.77 -13.59 6.05
C ILE A 114 -3.46 -12.22 5.41
N PHE A 115 -3.06 -11.25 6.22
CA PHE A 115 -2.72 -9.90 5.78
C PHE A 115 -1.22 -9.67 5.60
N ASP A 116 -0.42 -10.74 5.67
CA ASP A 116 1.00 -10.65 5.38
C ASP A 116 1.23 -10.33 3.90
N PHE A 117 2.20 -9.48 3.66
CA PHE A 117 2.66 -9.24 2.30
C PHE A 117 3.48 -10.45 1.85
N PRO A 118 3.35 -10.91 0.59
CA PRO A 118 4.02 -12.14 0.14
C PRO A 118 5.54 -12.04 0.10
N LEU A 119 6.10 -10.84 0.16
CA LEU A 119 7.54 -10.61 0.31
C LEU A 119 7.86 -10.12 1.71
N ASN A 120 8.91 -10.69 2.30
CA ASN A 120 9.46 -10.27 3.58
C ASN A 120 10.64 -9.29 3.39
N GLY A 121 11.16 -8.76 4.49
CA GLY A 121 12.35 -7.93 4.50
C GLY A 121 12.06 -6.44 4.37
N ILE A 122 12.76 -5.74 3.46
CA ILE A 122 12.74 -4.27 3.41
C ILE A 122 11.34 -3.68 3.17
N CYS A 123 10.50 -4.38 2.42
CA CYS A 123 9.19 -3.88 1.96
C CYS A 123 8.02 -4.22 2.90
N SER A 124 8.26 -4.96 3.98
CA SER A 124 7.20 -5.38 4.90
C SER A 124 7.62 -5.31 6.36
N ILE A 125 6.66 -5.03 7.23
CA ILE A 125 6.82 -5.03 8.69
C ILE A 125 5.54 -5.56 9.34
N LYS A 126 5.68 -6.29 10.44
CA LYS A 126 4.59 -6.95 11.13
C LYS A 126 4.64 -6.71 12.64
N ASP A 127 3.48 -6.45 13.24
CA ASP A 127 3.29 -6.31 14.69
C ASP A 127 4.34 -5.45 15.40
N CYS A 128 4.77 -4.37 14.75
CA CYS A 128 5.86 -3.52 15.22
C CYS A 128 5.36 -2.38 16.12
N THR A 129 6.28 -1.83 16.90
CA THR A 129 6.11 -0.58 17.63
C THR A 129 6.18 0.62 16.66
N PHE A 130 5.77 1.81 17.14
CA PHE A 130 5.92 3.04 16.36
C PHE A 130 7.39 3.34 16.02
N ASP A 131 8.31 3.11 16.95
CA ASP A 131 9.74 3.40 16.76
C ASP A 131 10.36 2.48 15.70
N GLU A 132 9.98 1.20 15.67
CA GLU A 132 10.40 0.26 14.63
C GLU A 132 9.82 0.64 13.27
N PHE A 133 8.54 1.03 13.21
CA PHE A 133 7.90 1.53 11.99
C PHE A 133 8.61 2.79 11.47
N GLU A 134 8.85 3.77 12.35
CA GLU A 134 9.54 5.01 12.00
C GLU A 134 10.93 4.74 11.45
N LYS A 135 11.72 3.90 12.14
CA LYS A 135 13.06 3.49 11.71
C LYS A 135 13.04 2.83 10.32
N GLN A 136 12.11 1.90 10.10
CA GLN A 136 11.99 1.22 8.81
C GLN A 136 11.58 2.20 7.70
N LEU A 137 10.61 3.06 7.96
CA LEU A 137 10.13 4.03 6.97
C LEU A 137 11.20 5.06 6.60
N LEU A 138 11.94 5.59 7.58
CA LEU A 138 13.09 6.47 7.35
C LEU A 138 14.18 5.78 6.55
N ASN A 139 14.50 4.53 6.86
CA ASN A 139 15.48 3.75 6.13
C ASN A 139 15.10 3.64 4.64
N ILE A 140 13.84 3.31 4.33
CA ILE A 140 13.36 3.21 2.93
C ILE A 140 13.35 4.58 2.25
N LEU A 141 12.95 5.64 2.92
CA LEU A 141 12.89 6.99 2.37
C LEU A 141 14.28 7.52 1.96
N ASN A 142 15.29 7.22 2.78
CA ASN A 142 16.68 7.66 2.57
C ASN A 142 17.46 6.77 1.58
N MET A 143 16.94 5.59 1.29
CA MET A 143 17.56 4.63 0.39
C MET A 143 17.36 5.03 -1.08
N SER A 144 18.36 4.81 -1.92
CA SER A 144 18.17 4.93 -3.37
C SER A 144 17.19 3.88 -3.91
N HIS A 145 16.66 4.07 -5.10
CA HIS A 145 15.83 3.04 -5.74
C HIS A 145 16.60 1.74 -5.97
N ASN A 146 17.83 1.83 -6.44
CA ASN A 146 18.68 0.66 -6.72
C ASN A 146 18.92 -0.15 -5.46
N ASP A 147 19.33 0.51 -4.35
CA ASP A 147 19.59 -0.16 -3.08
C ASP A 147 18.32 -0.83 -2.52
N TYR A 148 17.16 -0.17 -2.70
CA TYR A 148 15.88 -0.74 -2.26
C TYR A 148 15.56 -2.02 -3.03
N PHE A 149 15.70 -2.01 -4.36
CA PHE A 149 15.42 -3.17 -5.21
C PHE A 149 16.48 -4.27 -5.10
N GLU A 150 17.71 -3.93 -4.81
CA GLU A 150 18.76 -4.90 -4.47
C GLU A 150 18.41 -5.65 -3.17
N LYS A 151 17.96 -4.93 -2.14
CA LYS A 151 17.52 -5.53 -0.87
C LYS A 151 16.23 -6.35 -0.96
N LEU A 152 15.35 -6.08 -1.94
CA LEU A 152 14.20 -6.92 -2.24
C LEU A 152 14.63 -8.29 -2.80
N GLY A 153 15.81 -8.36 -3.43
CA GLY A 153 16.33 -9.60 -3.99
C GLY A 153 15.58 -10.10 -5.22
N LYS A 154 15.66 -11.40 -5.49
CA LYS A 154 15.12 -12.04 -6.70
C LYS A 154 13.60 -12.09 -6.76
N ASP A 155 12.93 -12.01 -5.61
CA ASP A 155 11.49 -12.16 -5.51
C ASP A 155 10.68 -10.93 -5.96
N LYS A 156 11.38 -9.82 -6.25
CA LYS A 156 10.74 -8.56 -6.70
C LYS A 156 9.83 -8.73 -7.92
N ASN A 157 10.17 -9.67 -8.82
CA ASN A 157 9.42 -9.92 -10.05
C ASN A 157 8.25 -10.89 -9.84
N TYR A 158 8.14 -11.52 -8.67
CA TYR A 158 7.07 -12.49 -8.38
C TYR A 158 5.69 -11.86 -8.26
N LEU A 159 5.62 -10.58 -7.89
CA LEU A 159 4.37 -9.90 -7.56
C LEU A 159 3.65 -9.34 -8.78
N MET A 160 4.40 -8.87 -9.76
CA MET A 160 3.89 -8.34 -11.02
C MET A 160 5.00 -8.32 -12.06
N GLU A 161 4.76 -9.01 -13.18
CA GLU A 161 5.62 -8.89 -14.34
C GLU A 161 5.17 -7.66 -15.14
N TYR A 162 6.01 -6.64 -15.22
CA TYR A 162 5.75 -5.42 -15.97
C TYR A 162 6.82 -5.23 -17.04
N GLU A 163 6.43 -5.40 -18.28
CA GLU A 163 7.27 -5.05 -19.43
C GLU A 163 6.72 -3.80 -20.10
N LYS A 164 7.53 -2.76 -20.16
CA LYS A 164 7.12 -1.43 -20.65
C LYS A 164 6.55 -1.44 -22.07
N ASN A 165 7.02 -2.35 -22.90
CA ASN A 165 6.68 -2.43 -24.33
C ASN A 165 5.85 -3.67 -24.69
N ASN A 166 5.39 -4.44 -23.70
CA ASN A 166 4.66 -5.67 -23.92
C ASN A 166 3.44 -5.70 -22.98
N SER A 167 2.25 -5.52 -23.51
CA SER A 167 1.05 -5.52 -22.68
C SER A 167 0.78 -6.90 -22.07
N SER A 168 0.18 -6.94 -20.89
CA SER A 168 -0.22 -8.20 -20.24
C SER A 168 -1.07 -9.07 -21.16
N ILE A 169 -1.87 -8.46 -22.05
CA ILE A 169 -2.70 -9.17 -23.03
C ILE A 169 -1.81 -9.86 -24.08
N GLU A 170 -0.76 -9.19 -24.56
CA GLU A 170 0.18 -9.76 -25.54
C GLU A 170 1.00 -10.90 -24.90
N ILE A 171 1.44 -10.73 -23.65
CA ILE A 171 2.14 -11.78 -22.90
C ILE A 171 1.26 -13.02 -22.75
N ILE A 172 0.00 -12.85 -22.34
CA ILE A 172 -0.97 -13.95 -22.21
C ILE A 172 -1.21 -14.61 -23.56
N LYS A 173 -1.46 -13.83 -24.61
CA LYS A 173 -1.70 -14.33 -25.97
C LYS A 173 -0.52 -15.18 -26.47
N ASN A 174 0.71 -14.66 -26.33
CA ASN A 174 1.91 -15.38 -26.75
C ASN A 174 2.10 -16.69 -25.99
N LYS A 175 1.86 -16.70 -24.66
CA LYS A 175 1.91 -17.93 -23.85
C LYS A 175 0.83 -18.94 -24.27
N LEU A 176 -0.39 -18.49 -24.59
CA LEU A 176 -1.45 -19.36 -25.09
C LEU A 176 -1.13 -19.92 -26.47
N ASP A 177 -0.58 -19.12 -27.39
CA ASP A 177 -0.20 -19.57 -28.73
C ASP A 177 0.91 -20.63 -28.69
N ILE A 178 1.86 -20.53 -27.76
CA ILE A 178 2.87 -21.57 -27.52
C ILE A 178 2.22 -22.87 -27.04
N LEU A 179 1.36 -22.80 -26.01
CA LEU A 179 0.70 -23.96 -25.43
C LEU A 179 -0.24 -24.66 -26.42
N LEU A 180 -0.83 -23.93 -27.35
CA LEU A 180 -1.70 -24.50 -28.39
C LEU A 180 -0.87 -25.19 -29.47
N LYS A 181 0.30 -24.67 -29.83
CA LYS A 181 1.20 -25.30 -30.79
C LYS A 181 1.78 -26.62 -30.27
N ASP A 182 2.11 -26.67 -28.98
CA ASP A 182 2.65 -27.87 -28.34
C ASP A 182 1.60 -28.99 -28.15
N LYS A 183 0.30 -28.70 -28.35
CA LYS A 183 -0.79 -29.69 -28.29
C LYS A 183 -1.29 -30.21 -29.64
N ILE A 184 -0.70 -29.75 -30.74
CA ILE A 184 -1.08 -30.14 -32.13
C ILE A 184 -0.06 -31.14 -32.73
N ILE A 185 0.80 -31.72 -31.90
CA ILE A 185 1.71 -32.80 -32.31
C ILE A 185 1.23 -34.16 -31.80
#